data_c4226b2c7c546a7096a20f0289ffcb66
#
_entry.id   c4226b2c7c546a7096a20f0289ffcb66
#
_cell.length_a   1.000
_cell.length_b   1.000
_cell.length_c   1.000
_cell.angle_alpha   90.00
_cell.angle_beta   90.00
_cell.angle_gamma   90.00
#
_symmetry.space_group_name_H-M   'P 1'
#
loop_
_entity.id
_entity.type
_entity.pdbx_description
1 polymer ?
#
loop_
_entity_poly.entity_id
_entity_poly.type
_entity_poly.pdbx_seq_one_letter_code
_entity_poly.pdbx_strand_id
1 'polypeptide(L)'
;MKEEISDYYRSKGFTSVYVSVNKEPRRVATLRRPDNYMTSMSYSKYLYTSHYKIDTDGRYYHVDHINGNKMDDRIENLQVISSSYNCSKDHKRREMVIVICPVCGNEFLFSKRNLPFHKNPCCSRRCGGIKSHWEKEL
;
A
#
# COMPACT_ATOMS: atom_id res chain seq x y z
N MET A 1 -24.21 -1.13 -7.76
CA MET A 1 -25.45 -0.45 -7.36
C MET A 1 -25.30 1.04 -7.61
N LYS A 2 -26.25 1.62 -8.30
CA LYS A 2 -26.22 3.05 -8.60
C LYS A 2 -26.62 3.85 -7.37
N GLU A 3 -25.81 4.84 -7.01
CA GLU A 3 -26.10 5.75 -5.90
C GLU A 3 -26.28 7.18 -6.41
N GLU A 4 -26.82 8.05 -5.56
CA GLU A 4 -26.91 9.47 -5.85
C GLU A 4 -25.52 10.10 -5.73
N ILE A 5 -25.14 10.90 -6.75
CA ILE A 5 -23.82 11.56 -6.74
C ILE A 5 -23.77 12.64 -5.65
N SER A 6 -22.65 12.72 -4.93
CA SER A 6 -22.45 13.78 -3.94
C SER A 6 -22.30 15.16 -4.58
N ASP A 7 -22.65 16.21 -3.84
CA ASP A 7 -22.54 17.59 -4.31
C ASP A 7 -21.11 17.98 -4.68
N TYR A 8 -20.13 17.46 -3.93
CA TYR A 8 -18.71 17.70 -4.22
C TYR A 8 -18.32 17.22 -5.62
N TYR A 9 -18.67 15.98 -5.97
CA TYR A 9 -18.34 15.42 -7.29
C TYR A 9 -19.25 15.94 -8.40
N ARG A 10 -20.50 16.30 -8.07
CA ARG A 10 -21.39 16.98 -9.01
C ARG A 10 -20.81 18.33 -9.43
N SER A 11 -20.22 19.09 -8.51
CA SER A 11 -19.55 20.36 -8.81
C SER A 11 -18.33 20.19 -9.71
N LYS A 12 -17.73 18.99 -9.75
CA LYS A 12 -16.61 18.65 -10.63
C LYS A 12 -17.04 18.10 -11.99
N GLY A 13 -18.34 18.10 -12.30
CA GLY A 13 -18.88 17.68 -13.59
C GLY A 13 -19.32 16.23 -13.67
N PHE A 14 -19.24 15.45 -12.61
CA PHE A 14 -19.73 14.07 -12.57
C PHE A 14 -21.25 14.05 -12.37
N THR A 15 -21.92 13.16 -13.11
CA THR A 15 -23.38 13.05 -13.09
C THR A 15 -23.91 11.79 -12.45
N SER A 16 -23.07 10.76 -12.36
CA SER A 16 -23.49 9.49 -11.76
C SER A 16 -22.33 8.76 -11.09
N VAL A 17 -22.66 7.98 -10.09
CA VAL A 17 -21.73 7.07 -9.40
C VAL A 17 -22.34 5.67 -9.30
N TYR A 18 -21.54 4.67 -9.57
CA TYR A 18 -21.90 3.26 -9.44
C TYR A 18 -20.96 2.61 -8.43
N VAL A 19 -21.51 1.93 -7.43
CA VAL A 19 -20.73 1.25 -6.38
C VAL A 19 -20.77 -0.26 -6.63
N SER A 20 -19.60 -0.86 -6.72
CA SER A 20 -19.42 -2.30 -6.90
C SER A 20 -18.48 -2.86 -5.83
N VAL A 21 -18.48 -4.17 -5.67
CA VAL A 21 -17.55 -4.88 -4.78
C VAL A 21 -16.60 -5.70 -5.64
N ASN A 22 -15.29 -5.53 -5.44
CA ASN A 22 -14.29 -6.29 -6.18
C ASN A 22 -14.01 -7.67 -5.51
N LYS A 23 -13.13 -8.47 -6.12
CA LYS A 23 -12.78 -9.82 -5.63
C LYS A 23 -12.15 -9.81 -4.23
N GLU A 24 -11.32 -8.81 -3.95
CA GLU A 24 -10.87 -8.53 -2.60
C GLU A 24 -11.97 -7.69 -1.94
N PRO A 25 -12.78 -8.19 -1.00
CA PRO A 25 -13.98 -7.49 -0.56
C PRO A 25 -13.71 -6.03 -0.22
N ARG A 26 -13.85 -5.17 -1.20
CA ARG A 26 -13.67 -3.72 -1.12
C ARG A 26 -14.64 -3.05 -2.07
N ARG A 27 -15.33 -2.03 -1.61
CA ARG A 27 -16.22 -1.24 -2.47
C ARG A 27 -15.42 -0.28 -3.33
N VAL A 28 -15.83 -0.20 -4.59
CA VAL A 28 -15.24 0.69 -5.60
C VAL A 28 -16.33 1.60 -6.15
N ALA A 29 -16.05 2.90 -6.19
CA ALA A 29 -16.93 3.88 -6.79
C ALA A 29 -16.45 4.21 -8.20
N THR A 30 -17.32 4.04 -9.20
CA THR A 30 -17.07 4.43 -10.59
C THR A 30 -17.93 5.65 -10.91
N LEU A 31 -17.29 6.75 -11.25
CA LEU A 31 -17.94 8.03 -11.55
C LEU A 31 -17.94 8.27 -13.06
N ARG A 32 -19.04 8.82 -13.56
CA ARG A 32 -19.22 9.10 -15.00
C ARG A 32 -19.59 10.55 -15.23
N ARG A 33 -19.03 11.14 -16.29
CA ARG A 33 -19.42 12.45 -16.84
C ARG A 33 -20.34 12.29 -18.06
N PRO A 34 -21.06 13.36 -18.47
CA PRO A 34 -21.92 13.31 -19.66
C PRO A 34 -21.18 13.00 -20.97
N ASP A 35 -19.87 13.31 -21.05
CA ASP A 35 -19.00 13.06 -22.20
C ASP A 35 -18.47 11.61 -22.26
N ASN A 36 -19.03 10.71 -21.48
CA ASN A 36 -18.60 9.32 -21.29
C ASN A 36 -17.24 9.13 -20.61
N TYR A 37 -16.62 10.19 -20.08
CA TYR A 37 -15.45 10.04 -19.23
C TYR A 37 -15.80 9.29 -17.95
N MET A 38 -15.02 8.28 -17.62
CA MET A 38 -15.20 7.47 -16.42
C MET A 38 -13.91 7.43 -15.61
N THR A 39 -14.04 7.48 -14.30
CA THR A 39 -12.93 7.25 -13.36
C THR A 39 -13.40 6.37 -12.21
N SER A 40 -12.49 5.58 -11.67
CA SER A 40 -12.78 4.70 -10.53
C SER A 40 -11.88 5.07 -9.36
N MET A 41 -12.42 4.95 -8.16
CA MET A 41 -11.69 5.14 -6.91
C MET A 41 -12.26 4.23 -5.83
N SER A 42 -11.53 4.05 -4.72
CA SER A 42 -12.10 3.35 -3.59
C SER A 42 -13.32 4.09 -3.06
N TYR A 43 -14.34 3.36 -2.65
CA TYR A 43 -15.56 3.97 -2.11
C TYR A 43 -15.28 4.79 -0.85
N SER A 44 -14.33 4.35 -0.03
CA SER A 44 -13.85 5.11 1.14
C SER A 44 -13.29 6.49 0.75
N LYS A 45 -12.48 6.57 -0.30
CA LYS A 45 -11.98 7.85 -0.82
C LYS A 45 -13.12 8.74 -1.31
N TYR A 46 -14.06 8.17 -2.05
CA TYR A 46 -15.23 8.88 -2.53
C TYR A 46 -16.03 9.48 -1.37
N LEU A 47 -16.32 8.69 -0.33
CA LEU A 47 -17.07 9.13 0.84
C LEU A 47 -16.32 10.21 1.64
N TYR A 48 -15.03 10.01 1.87
CA TYR A 48 -14.20 10.94 2.64
C TYR A 48 -14.10 12.30 1.94
N THR A 49 -13.75 12.32 0.65
CA THR A 49 -13.65 13.56 -0.12
C THR A 49 -14.98 14.26 -0.28
N SER A 50 -16.07 13.51 -0.42
CA SER A 50 -17.44 14.07 -0.50
C SER A 50 -17.87 14.73 0.81
N HIS A 51 -17.53 14.11 1.95
CA HIS A 51 -17.92 14.58 3.27
C HIS A 51 -17.13 15.82 3.70
N TYR A 52 -15.79 15.77 3.55
CA TYR A 52 -14.90 16.84 3.99
C TYR A 52 -14.65 17.90 2.89
N LYS A 53 -15.02 17.63 1.65
CA LYS A 53 -14.80 18.49 0.48
C LYS A 53 -13.33 18.83 0.27
N ILE A 54 -12.45 17.86 0.55
CA ILE A 54 -11.01 17.97 0.40
C ILE A 54 -10.54 16.92 -0.61
N ASP A 55 -9.84 17.39 -1.65
CA ASP A 55 -9.20 16.49 -2.61
C ASP A 55 -7.90 15.94 -2.01
N THR A 56 -7.79 14.62 -1.91
CA THR A 56 -6.58 13.95 -1.44
C THR A 56 -5.72 13.53 -2.63
N ASP A 57 -4.47 14.02 -2.68
CA ASP A 57 -3.52 13.57 -3.70
C ASP A 57 -3.09 12.13 -3.39
N GLY A 58 -3.54 11.19 -4.22
CA GLY A 58 -3.26 9.76 -4.05
C GLY A 58 -1.80 9.36 -4.13
N ARG A 59 -0.89 10.25 -4.54
CA ARG A 59 0.56 10.03 -4.47
C ARG A 59 1.09 10.09 -3.05
N TYR A 60 0.60 11.04 -2.27
CA TYR A 60 1.14 11.39 -0.95
C TYR A 60 0.23 10.97 0.19
N TYR A 61 -1.08 10.89 -0.05
CA TYR A 61 -2.08 10.62 0.98
C TYR A 61 -3.07 9.56 0.53
N HIS A 62 -3.42 8.67 1.45
CA HIS A 62 -4.42 7.64 1.23
C HIS A 62 -5.52 7.75 2.28
N VAL A 63 -6.75 7.41 1.90
CA VAL A 63 -7.85 7.22 2.86
C VAL A 63 -7.78 5.78 3.38
N ASP A 64 -7.73 5.65 4.69
CA ASP A 64 -7.54 4.38 5.38
C ASP A 64 -8.69 4.07 6.32
N HIS A 65 -8.94 2.78 6.56
CA HIS A 65 -9.91 2.29 7.53
C HIS A 65 -9.24 2.13 8.89
N ILE A 66 -9.70 2.90 9.89
CA ILE A 66 -9.07 2.94 11.23
C ILE A 66 -9.04 1.55 11.87
N ASN A 67 -10.13 0.78 11.77
CA ASN A 67 -10.23 -0.57 12.33
C ASN A 67 -9.65 -1.68 11.44
N GLY A 68 -9.11 -1.34 10.27
CA GLY A 68 -8.59 -2.30 9.29
C GLY A 68 -9.65 -3.05 8.49
N ASN A 69 -10.93 -2.86 8.76
CA ASN A 69 -12.01 -3.48 8.00
C ASN A 69 -12.32 -2.67 6.73
N LYS A 70 -11.90 -3.17 5.59
CA LYS A 70 -12.05 -2.51 4.27
C LYS A 70 -13.51 -2.37 3.80
N MET A 71 -14.44 -3.07 4.42
CA MET A 71 -15.87 -2.98 4.12
C MET A 71 -16.62 -2.02 5.05
N ASP A 72 -15.98 -1.54 6.11
CA ASP A 72 -16.55 -0.58 7.04
C ASP A 72 -16.20 0.85 6.59
N ASP A 73 -17.02 1.37 5.67
CA ASP A 73 -16.82 2.69 5.06
C ASP A 73 -17.52 3.83 5.80
N ARG A 74 -17.92 3.61 7.06
CA ARG A 74 -18.51 4.69 7.88
C ARG A 74 -17.49 5.82 8.02
N ILE A 75 -17.97 7.06 7.94
CA ILE A 75 -17.09 8.24 7.94
C ILE A 75 -16.24 8.31 9.22
N GLU A 76 -16.76 7.86 10.36
CA GLU A 76 -16.05 7.81 11.63
C GLU A 76 -14.87 6.83 11.62
N ASN A 77 -14.90 5.85 10.71
CA ASN A 77 -13.86 4.84 10.55
C ASN A 77 -12.83 5.18 9.48
N LEU A 78 -12.94 6.34 8.84
CA LEU A 78 -12.05 6.77 7.77
C LEU A 78 -11.08 7.84 8.25
N GLN A 79 -9.82 7.73 7.82
CA GLN A 79 -8.77 8.70 8.10
C GLN A 79 -7.86 8.88 6.90
N VAL A 80 -7.20 10.02 6.81
CA VAL A 80 -6.15 10.27 5.82
C VAL A 80 -4.80 10.02 6.45
N ILE A 81 -3.99 9.20 5.82
CA ILE A 81 -2.62 8.89 6.23
C ILE A 81 -1.66 9.11 5.06
N SER A 82 -0.39 9.34 5.36
CA SER A 82 0.61 9.43 4.30
C SER A 82 0.78 8.08 3.58
N SER A 83 1.10 8.12 2.29
CA SER A 83 1.33 6.91 1.51
C SER A 83 2.48 6.07 2.06
N SER A 84 3.55 6.72 2.53
CA SER A 84 4.68 6.03 3.16
C SER A 84 4.29 5.30 4.44
N TYR A 85 3.51 5.94 5.31
CA TYR A 85 2.98 5.30 6.52
C TYR A 85 2.05 4.13 6.17
N ASN A 86 1.16 4.31 5.20
CA ASN A 86 0.25 3.26 4.77
C ASN A 86 0.98 2.02 4.25
N CYS A 87 2.05 2.23 3.47
CA CYS A 87 2.88 1.13 3.01
C CYS A 87 3.63 0.43 4.15
N SER A 88 4.07 1.19 5.16
CA SER A 88 4.86 0.62 6.26
C SER A 88 4.02 -0.10 7.31
N LYS A 89 2.78 0.33 7.57
CA LYS A 89 1.93 -0.26 8.62
C LYS A 89 1.52 -1.71 8.33
N ASP A 90 1.32 -2.05 7.05
CA ASP A 90 0.95 -3.40 6.61
C ASP A 90 2.15 -4.33 6.46
N HIS A 91 3.36 -3.78 6.49
CA HIS A 91 4.54 -4.61 6.61
C HIS A 91 4.59 -5.15 8.05
N LYS A 92 4.20 -6.40 8.22
CA LYS A 92 4.60 -7.15 9.42
C LYS A 92 6.07 -6.85 9.64
N ARG A 93 6.45 -6.37 10.82
CA ARG A 93 7.85 -6.15 11.17
C ARG A 93 8.63 -7.34 10.68
N ARG A 94 9.52 -7.10 9.71
CA ARG A 94 10.38 -8.16 9.21
C ARG A 94 11.13 -8.71 10.39
N GLU A 95 10.88 -9.99 10.72
CA GLU A 95 11.69 -10.66 11.73
C GLU A 95 13.13 -10.64 11.26
N MET A 96 13.99 -9.97 12.02
CA MET A 96 15.41 -9.88 11.76
C MET A 96 16.13 -10.86 12.68
N VAL A 97 17.10 -11.55 12.14
CA VAL A 97 17.97 -12.46 12.89
C VAL A 97 19.41 -11.98 12.80
N ILE A 98 20.20 -12.28 13.83
CA ILE A 98 21.63 -11.99 13.84
C ILE A 98 22.34 -13.13 13.10
N VAL A 99 23.15 -12.75 12.09
CA VAL A 99 23.95 -13.68 11.28
C VAL A 99 25.40 -13.26 11.34
N ILE A 100 26.30 -14.23 11.23
CA ILE A 100 27.74 -13.97 11.19
C ILE A 100 28.18 -13.97 9.71
N CYS A 101 28.86 -12.88 9.28
CA CYS A 101 29.41 -12.80 7.93
C CYS A 101 30.51 -13.85 7.74
N PRO A 102 30.45 -14.72 6.72
CA PRO A 102 31.46 -15.74 6.49
C PRO A 102 32.82 -15.19 6.06
N VAL A 103 32.88 -13.91 5.64
CA VAL A 103 34.11 -13.27 5.16
C VAL A 103 34.82 -12.51 6.27
N CYS A 104 34.14 -11.59 6.97
CA CYS A 104 34.76 -10.73 7.98
C CYS A 104 34.48 -11.15 9.42
N GLY A 105 33.57 -12.10 9.64
CA GLY A 105 33.20 -12.59 10.97
C GLY A 105 32.34 -11.64 11.81
N ASN A 106 31.94 -10.49 11.25
CA ASN A 106 31.08 -9.54 11.94
C ASN A 106 29.64 -10.01 11.99
N GLU A 107 28.98 -9.73 13.10
CA GLU A 107 27.54 -9.93 13.23
C GLU A 107 26.76 -8.85 12.51
N PHE A 108 25.67 -9.21 11.84
CA PHE A 108 24.77 -8.26 11.20
C PHE A 108 23.33 -8.78 11.22
N LEU A 109 22.37 -7.88 11.05
CA LEU A 109 20.95 -8.22 10.98
C LEU A 109 20.57 -8.62 9.56
N PHE A 110 19.88 -9.75 9.45
CA PHE A 110 19.39 -10.27 8.18
C PHE A 110 17.91 -10.68 8.31
N SER A 111 17.14 -10.52 7.25
CA SER A 111 15.72 -10.87 7.26
C SER A 111 15.56 -12.39 7.31
N LYS A 112 14.86 -12.87 8.33
CA LYS A 112 14.53 -14.30 8.49
C LYS A 112 13.81 -14.87 7.26
N ARG A 113 12.98 -14.06 6.61
CA ARG A 113 12.26 -14.43 5.38
C ARG A 113 13.21 -14.82 4.25
N ASN A 114 14.36 -14.16 4.16
CA ASN A 114 15.32 -14.37 3.08
C ASN A 114 16.33 -15.49 3.36
N LEU A 115 16.43 -15.97 4.61
CA LEU A 115 17.36 -17.03 4.98
C LEU A 115 17.28 -18.29 4.11
N PRO A 116 16.08 -18.82 3.77
CA PRO A 116 15.99 -20.03 2.94
C PRO A 116 16.59 -19.88 1.55
N PHE A 117 16.67 -18.64 1.04
CA PHE A 117 17.14 -18.34 -0.31
C PHE A 117 18.61 -17.94 -0.36
N HIS A 118 19.23 -17.69 0.78
CA HIS A 118 20.62 -17.23 0.87
C HIS A 118 21.40 -18.08 1.86
N LYS A 119 22.24 -18.95 1.34
CA LYS A 119 23.21 -19.68 2.16
C LYS A 119 24.35 -18.73 2.53
N ASN A 120 24.63 -18.59 3.81
CA ASN A 120 25.72 -17.78 4.32
C ASN A 120 25.71 -16.33 3.77
N PRO A 121 24.69 -15.53 4.09
CA PRO A 121 24.64 -14.15 3.61
C PRO A 121 25.78 -13.31 4.16
N CYS A 122 26.27 -12.34 3.38
CA CYS A 122 27.34 -11.44 3.74
C CYS A 122 26.82 -10.10 4.24
N CYS A 123 27.60 -9.42 5.09
CA CYS A 123 27.20 -8.15 5.71
C CYS A 123 27.20 -6.96 4.72
N SER A 124 27.90 -7.08 3.59
CA SER A 124 28.05 -6.00 2.61
C SER A 124 28.28 -6.56 1.21
N ARG A 125 28.18 -5.68 0.19
CA ARG A 125 28.54 -6.03 -1.18
C ARG A 125 29.99 -6.41 -1.33
N ARG A 126 30.88 -5.75 -0.56
CA ARG A 126 32.32 -6.05 -0.57
C ARG A 126 32.58 -7.48 -0.15
N CYS A 127 32.02 -7.90 0.98
CA CYS A 127 32.13 -9.28 1.46
C CYS A 127 31.48 -10.26 0.51
N GLY A 128 30.33 -9.93 -0.07
CA GLY A 128 29.66 -10.74 -1.09
C GLY A 128 30.51 -10.96 -2.33
N GLY A 129 31.22 -9.93 -2.79
CA GLY A 129 32.16 -10.02 -3.92
C GLY A 129 33.35 -10.93 -3.60
N ILE A 130 33.94 -10.80 -2.42
CA ILE A 130 35.04 -11.65 -1.95
C ILE A 130 34.61 -13.12 -1.87
N LYS A 131 33.45 -13.39 -1.31
CA LYS A 131 32.90 -14.74 -1.23
C LYS A 131 32.65 -15.36 -2.59
N SER A 132 32.07 -14.63 -3.54
CA SER A 132 31.89 -15.08 -4.92
C SER A 132 33.21 -15.46 -5.59
N HIS A 133 34.29 -14.71 -5.32
CA HIS A 133 35.61 -14.99 -5.84
C HIS A 133 36.15 -16.32 -5.27
N TRP A 134 35.99 -16.54 -3.97
CA TRP A 134 36.39 -17.81 -3.35
C TRP A 134 35.66 -19.03 -3.93
N GLU A 135 34.37 -18.90 -4.18
CA GLU A 135 33.56 -19.97 -4.78
C GLU A 135 33.99 -20.32 -6.20
N LYS A 136 34.58 -19.39 -6.94
CA LYS A 136 35.10 -19.62 -8.30
C LYS A 136 36.47 -20.32 -8.31
N GLU A 137 37.23 -20.24 -7.23
CA GLU A 137 38.53 -20.88 -7.11
C GLU A 137 38.42 -22.35 -6.70
N LEU A 138 37.22 -22.78 -6.29
CA LEU A 138 36.93 -24.16 -5.98
C LEU A 138 36.47 -24.93 -7.21
#